data_70f0637c2b824846a0f2789b108c9f75
#
_entry.id   70f0637c2b824846a0f2789b108c9f75
#
_cell.length_a   1.000
_cell.length_b   1.000
_cell.length_c   1.000
_cell.angle_alpha   90.00
_cell.angle_beta   90.00
_cell.angle_gamma   90.00
#
_symmetry.space_group_name_H-M   'P 1'
#
loop_
_entity.id
_entity.type
_entity.pdbx_description
1 polymer ?
#
loop_
_entity_poly.entity_id
_entity_poly.type
_entity_poly.pdbx_seq_one_letter_code
_entity_poly.pdbx_strand_id
1 'polypeptide(L)'
;MTMWTCPRCGRSFANRNQSHACAAPLDLDHHLEGKDPLVVAIFRRLLELAERSGPVTVLPEKTRIAFQVRMSFAAFTLRRHWVDGHVVLARRLASPRFRKVETFSPRNHLHQFRLERLDEADEEVAAWLAEAYRVGEQRHLTPRRRSRAPQG
;
A
#
# COMPACT_ATOMS: atom_id res chain seq x y z
N MET A 1 20.25 2.80 -0.95
CA MET A 1 20.26 1.60 -0.13
C MET A 1 19.70 0.43 -0.89
N THR A 2 20.38 -0.68 -0.83
CA THR A 2 20.01 -1.86 -1.59
C THR A 2 19.02 -2.71 -0.80
N MET A 3 17.99 -3.17 -1.47
CA MET A 3 17.04 -4.08 -0.85
C MET A 3 17.57 -5.51 -0.96
N TRP A 4 17.26 -6.29 0.04
CA TRP A 4 17.62 -7.71 0.04
C TRP A 4 16.52 -8.52 -0.62
N THR A 5 16.90 -9.38 -1.55
CA THR A 5 15.94 -10.26 -2.22
C THR A 5 16.10 -11.67 -1.67
N CYS A 6 15.02 -12.23 -1.15
CA CYS A 6 15.04 -13.56 -0.59
C CYS A 6 15.25 -14.58 -1.71
N PRO A 7 16.30 -15.44 -1.62
CA PRO A 7 16.55 -16.42 -2.69
C PRO A 7 15.51 -17.53 -2.72
N ARG A 8 14.70 -17.68 -1.69
CA ARG A 8 13.71 -18.73 -1.64
C ARG A 8 12.37 -18.35 -2.23
N CYS A 9 11.91 -17.12 -1.97
CA CYS A 9 10.60 -16.70 -2.46
C CYS A 9 10.68 -15.55 -3.46
N GLY A 10 11.85 -14.98 -3.65
CA GLY A 10 12.03 -13.91 -4.64
C GLY A 10 11.55 -12.54 -4.23
N ARG A 11 11.02 -12.41 -3.02
CA ARG A 11 10.54 -11.11 -2.56
C ARG A 11 11.70 -10.27 -2.05
N SER A 12 11.55 -8.95 -2.17
CA SER A 12 12.57 -8.00 -1.72
C SER A 12 12.13 -7.31 -0.44
N PHE A 13 13.07 -7.09 0.44
CA PHE A 13 12.81 -6.47 1.74
C PHE A 13 13.87 -5.42 2.02
N ALA A 14 13.51 -4.46 2.85
CA ALA A 14 14.43 -3.40 3.22
C ALA A 14 15.59 -3.93 4.07
N ASN A 15 15.34 -4.95 4.85
CA ASN A 15 16.36 -5.52 5.74
C ASN A 15 16.83 -6.87 5.24
N ARG A 16 18.12 -7.09 5.33
CA ARG A 16 18.70 -8.37 4.96
C ARG A 16 18.20 -9.46 5.89
N ASN A 17 17.86 -10.61 5.32
CA ASN A 17 17.35 -11.74 6.08
C ASN A 17 16.12 -11.41 6.92
N GLN A 18 15.31 -10.51 6.43
CA GLN A 18 14.09 -10.14 7.12
C GLN A 18 13.17 -11.34 7.26
N SER A 19 12.64 -11.52 8.46
CA SER A 19 11.73 -12.62 8.74
C SER A 19 10.44 -12.47 7.95
N HIS A 20 10.00 -13.53 7.30
CA HIS A 20 8.79 -13.52 6.50
C HIS A 20 8.40 -14.95 6.16
N ALA A 21 7.17 -15.14 5.69
CA ALA A 21 6.71 -16.43 5.22
C ALA A 21 7.31 -16.67 3.84
N CYS A 22 8.16 -17.69 3.74
CA CYS A 22 8.85 -18.01 2.49
C CYS A 22 8.11 -19.01 1.62
N ALA A 23 6.83 -19.18 1.83
CA ALA A 23 6.04 -20.03 0.95
C ALA A 23 6.06 -19.43 -0.45
N ALA A 24 5.83 -20.24 -1.46
CA ALA A 24 5.74 -19.76 -2.83
C ALA A 24 4.77 -18.57 -2.87
N PRO A 25 5.14 -17.47 -3.51
CA PRO A 25 4.28 -16.31 -3.56
C PRO A 25 2.98 -16.67 -4.25
N LEU A 26 1.87 -16.17 -3.72
CA LEU A 26 0.61 -16.35 -4.39
C LEU A 26 0.63 -15.51 -5.65
N ASP A 27 0.11 -16.09 -6.73
CA ASP A 27 0.00 -15.39 -7.98
C ASP A 27 -1.06 -14.30 -7.84
N LEU A 28 -0.83 -13.17 -8.45
CA LEU A 28 -1.82 -12.11 -8.51
C LEU A 28 -3.13 -12.65 -9.10
N ASP A 29 -3.04 -13.52 -10.09
CA ASP A 29 -4.22 -14.11 -10.70
C ASP A 29 -5.11 -14.84 -9.69
N HIS A 30 -4.53 -15.39 -8.63
CA HIS A 30 -5.30 -16.04 -7.59
C HIS A 30 -6.30 -15.08 -6.95
N HIS A 31 -5.90 -13.82 -6.77
CA HIS A 31 -6.78 -12.80 -6.19
C HIS A 31 -7.82 -12.31 -7.18
N LEU A 32 -7.52 -12.37 -8.46
CA LEU A 32 -8.43 -11.88 -9.49
C LEU A 32 -9.45 -12.93 -9.94
N GLU A 33 -9.14 -14.17 -9.69
CA GLU A 33 -9.95 -15.28 -10.16
C GLU A 33 -11.34 -15.27 -9.53
N GLY A 34 -12.36 -15.43 -10.35
CA GLY A 34 -13.74 -15.47 -9.86
C GLY A 34 -14.31 -14.14 -9.40
N LYS A 35 -13.59 -13.04 -9.59
CA LYS A 35 -14.08 -11.72 -9.20
C LYS A 35 -14.84 -11.08 -10.37
N ASP A 36 -15.74 -10.17 -10.03
CA ASP A 36 -16.40 -9.38 -11.07
C ASP A 36 -15.37 -8.61 -11.88
N PRO A 37 -15.61 -8.44 -13.20
CA PRO A 37 -14.74 -7.57 -13.99
C PRO A 37 -14.61 -6.17 -13.41
N LEU A 38 -15.66 -5.68 -12.75
CA LEU A 38 -15.63 -4.40 -12.07
C LEU A 38 -14.57 -4.36 -10.98
N VAL A 39 -14.46 -5.43 -10.19
CA VAL A 39 -13.48 -5.51 -9.09
C VAL A 39 -12.07 -5.50 -9.66
N VAL A 40 -11.85 -6.23 -10.75
CA VAL A 40 -10.55 -6.25 -11.42
C VAL A 40 -10.22 -4.86 -11.95
N ALA A 41 -11.20 -4.17 -12.54
CA ALA A 41 -10.99 -2.81 -13.06
C ALA A 41 -10.66 -1.83 -11.94
N ILE A 42 -11.35 -1.94 -10.80
CA ILE A 42 -11.05 -1.08 -9.64
C ILE A 42 -9.61 -1.32 -9.18
N PHE A 43 -9.19 -2.56 -9.07
CA PHE A 43 -7.84 -2.87 -8.64
C PHE A 43 -6.81 -2.28 -9.60
N ARG A 44 -7.01 -2.47 -10.91
CA ARG A 44 -6.07 -1.94 -11.90
C ARG A 44 -6.00 -0.42 -11.85
N ARG A 45 -7.15 0.22 -11.62
CA ARG A 45 -7.19 1.67 -11.47
C ARG A 45 -6.42 2.11 -10.23
N LEU A 46 -6.58 1.39 -9.12
CA LEU A 46 -5.84 1.70 -7.89
C LEU A 46 -4.33 1.60 -8.11
N LEU A 47 -3.90 0.60 -8.85
CA LEU A 47 -2.48 0.45 -9.14
C LEU A 47 -1.98 1.61 -10.01
N GLU A 48 -2.75 2.00 -11.02
CA GLU A 48 -2.39 3.16 -11.85
C GLU A 48 -2.26 4.42 -11.02
N LEU A 49 -3.20 4.64 -10.12
CA LEU A 49 -3.17 5.82 -9.26
C LEU A 49 -1.94 5.82 -8.35
N ALA A 50 -1.62 4.66 -7.80
CA ALA A 50 -0.45 4.54 -6.93
C ALA A 50 0.83 4.77 -7.71
N GLU A 51 0.89 4.29 -8.94
CA GLU A 51 2.09 4.42 -9.76
C GLU A 51 2.34 5.83 -10.25
N ARG A 52 1.38 6.73 -10.10
CA ARG A 52 1.61 8.15 -10.39
C ARG A 52 2.71 8.74 -9.51
N SER A 53 2.92 8.17 -8.33
CA SER A 53 3.96 8.64 -7.40
C SER A 53 5.32 8.01 -7.67
N GLY A 54 5.36 6.90 -8.38
CA GLY A 54 6.60 6.18 -8.70
C GLY A 54 6.38 4.69 -8.74
N PRO A 55 7.45 3.92 -8.88
CA PRO A 55 7.33 2.45 -8.97
C PRO A 55 6.70 1.85 -7.74
N VAL A 56 5.84 0.88 -7.94
CA VAL A 56 5.14 0.17 -6.88
C VAL A 56 5.42 -1.32 -7.02
N THR A 57 5.83 -1.96 -5.91
CA THR A 57 5.96 -3.40 -5.87
C THR A 57 4.61 -3.96 -5.42
N VAL A 58 4.05 -4.83 -6.24
CA VAL A 58 2.77 -5.47 -5.94
C VAL A 58 3.06 -6.80 -5.26
N LEU A 59 2.54 -6.97 -4.05
CA LEU A 59 2.78 -8.17 -3.25
C LEU A 59 1.47 -8.91 -3.02
N PRO A 60 1.17 -9.93 -3.84
CA PRO A 60 0.00 -10.77 -3.57
C PRO A 60 0.27 -11.59 -2.31
N GLU A 61 -0.56 -11.40 -1.30
CA GLU A 61 -0.48 -12.13 -0.05
C GLU A 61 -1.66 -13.09 0.03
N LYS A 62 -1.78 -13.82 1.11
CA LYS A 62 -2.80 -14.86 1.21
C LYS A 62 -4.21 -14.32 1.02
N THR A 63 -4.53 -13.19 1.67
CA THR A 63 -5.89 -12.66 1.65
C THR A 63 -5.99 -11.26 1.07
N ARG A 64 -4.86 -10.64 0.72
CA ARG A 64 -4.86 -9.26 0.24
C ARG A 64 -3.68 -9.04 -0.69
N ILE A 65 -3.71 -7.92 -1.40
CA ILE A 65 -2.62 -7.51 -2.26
C ILE A 65 -2.06 -6.23 -1.68
N ALA A 66 -0.79 -6.24 -1.29
CA ALA A 66 -0.14 -5.08 -0.72
C ALA A 66 0.62 -4.30 -1.79
N PHE A 67 0.65 -2.98 -1.62
CA PHE A 67 1.48 -2.11 -2.44
C PHE A 67 2.64 -1.64 -1.58
N GLN A 68 3.85 -1.82 -2.07
CA GLN A 68 5.07 -1.51 -1.34
C GLN A 68 5.99 -0.61 -2.16
N VAL A 69 6.66 0.29 -1.48
CA VAL A 69 7.81 0.97 -2.05
C VAL A 69 8.99 0.59 -1.17
N ARG A 70 9.36 1.33 -0.19
CA ARG A 70 10.31 0.87 0.81
C ARG A 70 9.59 0.05 1.88
N MET A 71 8.42 0.52 2.26
CA MET A 71 7.53 -0.18 3.17
C MET A 71 6.17 -0.31 2.51
N SER A 72 5.35 -1.25 2.96
CA SER A 72 3.99 -1.36 2.48
C SER A 72 3.21 -0.13 2.94
N PHE A 73 2.50 0.49 2.01
CA PHE A 73 1.76 1.72 2.30
C PHE A 73 0.27 1.59 2.04
N ALA A 74 -0.15 0.52 1.40
CA ALA A 74 -1.56 0.26 1.11
C ALA A 74 -1.75 -1.22 0.88
N ALA A 75 -2.98 -1.70 1.08
CA ALA A 75 -3.31 -3.08 0.75
C ALA A 75 -4.79 -3.16 0.43
N PHE A 76 -5.14 -4.11 -0.40
CA PHE A 76 -6.50 -4.27 -0.90
C PHE A 76 -6.91 -5.73 -0.86
N THR A 77 -8.12 -5.99 -0.33
CA THR A 77 -8.73 -7.30 -0.38
C THR A 77 -9.81 -7.24 -1.45
N LEU A 78 -9.64 -8.03 -2.50
CA LEU A 78 -10.61 -8.08 -3.58
C LEU A 78 -11.73 -9.02 -3.17
N ARG A 79 -12.90 -8.45 -2.96
CA ARG A 79 -14.10 -9.24 -2.70
C ARG A 79 -14.76 -9.58 -4.03
N ARG A 80 -15.83 -10.33 -3.99
CA ARG A 80 -16.49 -10.73 -5.23
C ARG A 80 -17.03 -9.53 -5.99
N HIS A 81 -17.65 -8.60 -5.28
CA HIS A 81 -18.35 -7.47 -5.89
C HIS A 81 -17.83 -6.08 -5.46
N TRP A 82 -16.80 -6.02 -4.63
CA TRP A 82 -16.23 -4.74 -4.20
C TRP A 82 -14.77 -4.94 -3.74
N VAL A 83 -14.11 -3.83 -3.46
CA VAL A 83 -12.73 -3.86 -2.96
C VAL A 83 -12.71 -3.20 -1.59
N ASP A 84 -12.18 -3.91 -0.60
CA ASP A 84 -11.89 -3.32 0.71
C ASP A 84 -10.41 -2.97 0.71
N GLY A 85 -10.09 -1.75 1.09
CA GLY A 85 -8.72 -1.30 1.07
C GLY A 85 -8.35 -0.47 2.27
N HIS A 86 -7.06 -0.24 2.42
CA HIS A 86 -6.57 0.72 3.39
C HIS A 86 -5.31 1.39 2.88
N VAL A 87 -5.06 2.58 3.42
CA VAL A 87 -3.82 3.31 3.20
C VAL A 87 -3.25 3.69 4.55
N VAL A 88 -1.92 3.78 4.64
CA VAL A 88 -1.23 4.20 5.86
C VAL A 88 -0.77 5.63 5.66
N LEU A 89 -1.24 6.53 6.52
CA LEU A 89 -0.89 7.94 6.46
C LEU A 89 -0.16 8.34 7.74
N ALA A 90 0.61 9.43 7.64
CA ALA A 90 1.36 9.93 8.79
C ALA A 90 0.50 10.76 9.74
N ARG A 91 -0.76 10.95 9.39
CA ARG A 91 -1.72 11.73 10.17
C ARG A 91 -3.09 11.10 10.08
N ARG A 92 -3.97 11.48 10.98
CA ARG A 92 -5.35 11.03 10.89
C ARG A 92 -6.08 11.99 9.96
N LEU A 93 -6.55 11.47 8.85
CA LEU A 93 -7.27 12.25 7.86
C LEU A 93 -8.77 11.99 8.03
N ALA A 94 -9.55 13.04 8.11
CA ALA A 94 -10.99 12.91 8.23
C ALA A 94 -11.63 12.83 6.86
N SER A 95 -12.46 11.83 6.65
CA SER A 95 -13.28 11.73 5.45
C SER A 95 -14.44 10.79 5.75
N PRO A 96 -15.64 11.12 5.29
CA PRO A 96 -16.79 10.25 5.48
C PRO A 96 -16.63 8.91 4.74
N ARG A 97 -15.67 8.82 3.83
CA ARG A 97 -15.40 7.59 3.09
C ARG A 97 -14.62 6.56 3.91
N PHE A 98 -13.93 6.99 4.97
CA PHE A 98 -13.20 6.06 5.81
C PHE A 98 -14.15 5.34 6.76
N ARG A 99 -14.12 4.02 6.71
CA ARG A 99 -14.97 3.20 7.55
C ARG A 99 -14.36 3.00 8.92
N LYS A 100 -13.04 3.06 9.02
CA LYS A 100 -12.32 2.91 10.28
C LYS A 100 -10.95 3.53 10.13
N VAL A 101 -10.49 4.18 11.19
CA VAL A 101 -9.13 4.71 11.25
C VAL A 101 -8.49 4.18 12.51
N GLU A 102 -7.35 3.48 12.34
CA GLU A 102 -6.62 2.91 13.47
C GLU A 102 -5.27 3.57 13.60
N THR A 103 -4.89 3.93 14.82
CA THR A 103 -3.59 4.53 15.08
C THR A 103 -2.67 3.49 15.67
N PHE A 104 -1.56 3.22 14.97
CA PHE A 104 -0.55 2.29 15.44
C PHE A 104 0.63 2.99 16.11
N SER A 105 0.88 4.23 15.72
CA SER A 105 1.93 5.05 16.32
C SER A 105 1.64 6.50 15.94
N PRO A 106 2.37 7.47 16.47
CA PRO A 106 2.09 8.88 16.17
C PRO A 106 2.12 9.22 14.68
N ARG A 107 2.81 8.44 13.88
CA ARG A 107 2.94 8.73 12.46
C ARG A 107 2.47 7.60 11.56
N ASN A 108 1.68 6.67 12.11
CA ASN A 108 1.17 5.56 11.31
C ASN A 108 -0.28 5.34 11.65
N HIS A 109 -1.15 5.81 10.76
CA HIS A 109 -2.58 5.72 10.92
C HIS A 109 -3.16 4.98 9.72
N LEU A 110 -3.83 3.88 9.99
CA LEU A 110 -4.40 3.04 8.95
C LEU A 110 -5.83 3.48 8.70
N HIS A 111 -6.14 3.82 7.45
CA HIS A 111 -7.44 4.33 7.04
C HIS A 111 -8.12 3.32 6.13
N GLN A 112 -9.22 2.74 6.58
CA GLN A 112 -9.94 1.71 5.83
C GLN A 112 -11.09 2.31 5.05
N PHE A 113 -11.25 1.86 3.80
CA PHE A 113 -12.34 2.31 2.94
C PHE A 113 -12.80 1.16 2.05
N ARG A 114 -13.93 1.35 1.40
CA ARG A 114 -14.50 0.36 0.47
C ARG A 114 -14.83 1.04 -0.84
N LEU A 115 -14.54 0.37 -1.95
CA LEU A 115 -14.87 0.85 -3.28
C LEU A 115 -15.81 -0.15 -3.94
N GLU A 116 -16.97 0.33 -4.36
CA GLU A 116 -17.99 -0.50 -4.99
C GLU A 116 -18.22 -0.14 -6.46
N ARG A 117 -17.63 0.96 -6.90
CA ARG A 117 -17.74 1.41 -8.29
C ARG A 117 -16.39 1.92 -8.77
N LEU A 118 -16.19 1.82 -10.08
CA LEU A 118 -14.92 2.26 -10.65
C LEU A 118 -14.69 3.75 -10.44
N ASP A 119 -15.73 4.56 -10.53
CA ASP A 119 -15.59 6.00 -10.36
C ASP A 119 -15.26 6.42 -8.92
N GLU A 120 -15.35 5.48 -7.98
CA GLU A 120 -14.92 5.77 -6.62
C GLU A 120 -13.40 5.71 -6.47
N ALA A 121 -12.70 5.09 -7.41
CA ALA A 121 -11.24 5.15 -7.48
C ALA A 121 -10.87 6.45 -8.20
N ASP A 122 -11.07 7.56 -7.52
CA ASP A 122 -11.05 8.91 -8.06
C ASP A 122 -9.84 9.72 -7.58
N GLU A 123 -9.86 11.02 -7.80
CA GLU A 123 -8.73 11.87 -7.44
C GLU A 123 -8.55 11.99 -5.93
N GLU A 124 -9.60 11.82 -5.16
CA GLU A 124 -9.46 11.79 -3.71
C GLU A 124 -8.66 10.56 -3.29
N VAL A 125 -8.99 9.41 -3.86
CA VAL A 125 -8.24 8.18 -3.60
C VAL A 125 -6.81 8.32 -4.10
N ALA A 126 -6.61 8.96 -5.24
CA ALA A 126 -5.28 9.23 -5.77
C ALA A 126 -4.46 10.06 -4.78
N ALA A 127 -5.08 11.05 -4.16
CA ALA A 127 -4.40 11.88 -3.16
C ALA A 127 -4.02 11.05 -1.93
N TRP A 128 -4.90 10.16 -1.48
CA TRP A 128 -4.56 9.28 -0.36
C TRP A 128 -3.37 8.39 -0.71
N LEU A 129 -3.38 7.82 -1.91
CA LEU A 129 -2.30 6.92 -2.34
C LEU A 129 -0.99 7.68 -2.48
N ALA A 130 -1.01 8.92 -2.97
CA ALA A 130 0.19 9.73 -3.09
C ALA A 130 0.78 10.04 -1.72
N GLU A 131 -0.07 10.39 -0.77
CA GLU A 131 0.39 10.67 0.59
C GLU A 131 0.93 9.39 1.25
N ALA A 132 0.22 8.27 1.07
CA ALA A 132 0.64 6.99 1.62
C ALA A 132 1.97 6.53 0.99
N TYR A 133 2.16 6.77 -0.29
CA TYR A 133 3.40 6.42 -0.97
C TYR A 133 4.60 7.10 -0.29
N ARG A 134 4.44 8.37 0.07
CA ARG A 134 5.51 9.09 0.75
C ARG A 134 5.79 8.51 2.14
N VAL A 135 4.75 8.04 2.82
CA VAL A 135 4.94 7.35 4.10
C VAL A 135 5.70 6.05 3.87
N GLY A 136 5.34 5.31 2.81
CA GLY A 136 6.03 4.07 2.46
C GLY A 136 7.49 4.28 2.12
N GLU A 137 7.83 5.43 1.54
CA GLU A 137 9.21 5.79 1.29
C GLU A 137 9.92 6.26 2.55
N GLN A 138 9.18 6.48 3.61
CA GLN A 138 9.67 6.99 4.89
C GLN A 138 10.21 8.41 4.79
N ARG A 139 9.74 9.17 3.80
CA ARG A 139 10.17 10.55 3.62
C ARG A 139 9.74 11.44 4.77
N HIS A 140 8.61 11.11 5.40
CA HIS A 140 8.11 11.87 6.53
C HIS A 140 9.03 11.80 7.75
N LEU A 141 10.02 10.90 7.72
CA LEU A 141 10.97 10.76 8.82
C LEU A 141 12.31 11.43 8.56
N THR A 142 12.53 11.93 7.33
CA THR A 142 13.84 12.36 6.97
C THR A 142 14.15 13.83 7.09
N PRO A 143 13.31 14.73 6.75
CA PRO A 143 13.73 16.07 6.50
C PRO A 143 14.35 16.78 7.64
N ARG A 144 13.77 16.63 8.79
CA ARG A 144 14.22 17.36 9.85
C ARG A 144 15.57 17.06 10.25
N ARG A 145 15.97 15.82 10.20
CA ARG A 145 17.24 15.44 10.58
C ARG A 145 18.30 16.05 9.75
N ARG A 146 18.06 16.24 8.48
CA ARG A 146 19.03 16.84 7.66
C ARG A 146 19.22 18.28 7.95
N SER A 147 18.18 18.95 8.27
CA SER A 147 18.33 20.34 8.49
C SER A 147 19.11 20.61 9.73
N ARG A 148 19.22 19.65 10.61
CA ARG A 148 19.94 19.85 11.69
C ARG A 148 21.25 19.48 11.61
N ALA A 149 21.48 19.02 10.71
CA ALA A 149 22.64 18.73 10.69
C ALA A 149 23.53 19.55 10.91
N PRO A 150 23.63 19.71 11.00
CA PRO A 150 24.31 19.90 11.36
C PRO A 150 24.20 20.37 12.31
N GLN A 151 23.71 20.59 12.35
CA GLN A 151 23.50 20.92 13.17
C GLN A 151 23.90 20.35 13.80
N GLY A 152 24.24 20.27 13.77
CA GLY A 152 24.68 19.71 14.44
C GLY A 152 24.79 19.55 14.53
#